data_3e088b67d04620a12a7e1249c8e12b20
#
_entry.id   3e088b67d04620a12a7e1249c8e12b20
#
_cell.length_a   1.000
_cell.length_b   1.000
_cell.length_c   1.000
_cell.angle_alpha   90.00
_cell.angle_beta   90.00
_cell.angle_gamma   90.00
#
_symmetry.space_group_name_H-M   'P 1'
#
loop_
_entity.id
_entity.type
_entity.pdbx_description
1 polymer ?
#
loop_
_entity_poly.entity_id
_entity_poly.type
_entity_poly.pdbx_seq_one_letter_code
_entity_poly.pdbx_strand_id
1 'polypeptide(L)'
;ATSTDWIATARRFKTLMDTWKTAGRGKPSDEAKLWARFKAAQDQFFTAKNADLEKREVSMTANLAKREELIVQIEALVPFTDAKAAKNSFRDLMRTWEKIGITHREKRAAFDARVAKVEEVIKEAEAEVWRKTDPAAKARAAEVVKQLSESIENYRKIAAKSQAAGNEKKAKEALESAEARTVWLQEAEKHLAEFS
;
A
#
# COMPACT_ATOMS: atom_id res chain seq x y z
N ALA A 1 8.98 -22.76 -39.32
CA ALA A 1 8.49 -21.47 -38.78
C ALA A 1 8.87 -21.40 -37.29
N THR A 2 9.95 -20.70 -37.00
CA THR A 2 10.51 -20.57 -35.63
C THR A 2 10.20 -19.17 -35.02
N SER A 3 9.31 -18.41 -35.66
CA SER A 3 8.96 -17.07 -35.17
C SER A 3 8.10 -17.13 -33.91
N THR A 4 8.55 -16.48 -32.85
CA THR A 4 7.80 -16.25 -31.61
C THR A 4 6.96 -14.97 -31.65
N ASP A 5 7.02 -14.20 -32.75
CA ASP A 5 6.11 -13.10 -32.99
C ASP A 5 4.78 -13.62 -33.54
N TRP A 6 3.93 -14.08 -32.62
CA TRP A 6 2.65 -14.71 -32.94
C TRP A 6 1.70 -13.77 -33.69
N ILE A 7 1.70 -12.47 -33.37
CA ILE A 7 0.78 -11.50 -33.98
C ILE A 7 1.18 -11.18 -35.40
N ALA A 8 2.44 -10.81 -35.63
CA ALA A 8 2.91 -10.46 -36.97
C ALA A 8 2.88 -11.67 -37.91
N THR A 9 3.25 -12.86 -37.41
CA THR A 9 3.22 -14.07 -38.21
C THR A 9 1.79 -14.50 -38.56
N ALA A 10 0.84 -14.40 -37.64
CA ALA A 10 -0.58 -14.67 -37.93
C ALA A 10 -1.15 -13.70 -38.99
N ARG A 11 -0.78 -12.41 -38.91
CA ARG A 11 -1.16 -11.43 -39.97
C ARG A 11 -0.59 -11.80 -41.32
N ARG A 12 0.68 -12.25 -41.37
CA ARG A 12 1.31 -12.72 -42.61
C ARG A 12 0.59 -13.91 -43.21
N PHE A 13 0.19 -14.91 -42.41
CA PHE A 13 -0.62 -16.03 -42.89
C PHE A 13 -1.96 -15.55 -43.47
N LYS A 14 -2.61 -14.60 -42.85
CA LYS A 14 -3.84 -14.01 -43.40
C LYS A 14 -3.62 -13.35 -44.73
N THR A 15 -2.60 -12.48 -44.84
CA THR A 15 -2.26 -11.80 -46.12
C THR A 15 -1.91 -12.84 -47.22
N LEU A 16 -1.14 -13.86 -46.89
CA LEU A 16 -0.81 -14.92 -47.87
C LEU A 16 -2.05 -15.71 -48.32
N MET A 17 -2.99 -15.95 -47.42
CA MET A 17 -4.27 -16.58 -47.76
C MET A 17 -5.10 -15.71 -48.70
N ASP A 18 -5.17 -14.38 -48.44
CA ASP A 18 -5.89 -13.44 -49.28
C ASP A 18 -5.24 -13.35 -50.68
N THR A 19 -3.89 -13.33 -50.76
CA THR A 19 -3.15 -13.41 -52.03
C THR A 19 -3.42 -14.72 -52.76
N TRP A 20 -3.44 -15.85 -52.04
CA TRP A 20 -3.78 -17.15 -52.62
C TRP A 20 -5.13 -17.16 -53.30
N LYS A 21 -6.15 -16.60 -52.65
CA LYS A 21 -7.54 -16.52 -53.19
C LYS A 21 -7.62 -15.70 -54.47
N THR A 22 -6.75 -14.70 -54.63
CA THR A 22 -6.76 -13.77 -55.77
C THR A 22 -5.78 -14.13 -56.88
N ALA A 23 -4.85 -15.09 -56.65
CA ALA A 23 -3.80 -15.46 -57.62
C ALA A 23 -4.29 -16.22 -58.87
N GLY A 24 -5.57 -16.58 -58.93
CA GLY A 24 -6.14 -17.35 -60.03
C GLY A 24 -5.85 -18.87 -59.86
N ARG A 25 -6.16 -19.64 -60.90
CA ARG A 25 -5.98 -21.10 -60.86
C ARG A 25 -4.80 -21.54 -61.73
N GLY A 26 -3.94 -22.39 -61.20
CA GLY A 26 -2.83 -23.04 -61.91
C GLY A 26 -3.18 -24.48 -62.28
N LYS A 27 -2.12 -25.30 -62.58
CA LYS A 27 -2.32 -26.73 -62.73
C LYS A 27 -2.78 -27.39 -61.44
N PRO A 28 -3.83 -28.22 -61.42
CA PRO A 28 -4.39 -28.79 -60.19
C PRO A 28 -3.37 -29.53 -59.33
N SER A 29 -2.42 -30.26 -59.94
CA SER A 29 -1.36 -31.00 -59.23
C SER A 29 -0.38 -30.07 -58.49
N ASP A 30 -0.07 -28.90 -59.04
CA ASP A 30 0.85 -27.93 -58.46
C ASP A 30 0.16 -27.13 -57.39
N GLU A 31 -1.08 -26.75 -57.59
CA GLU A 31 -1.92 -26.13 -56.57
C GLU A 31 -2.06 -27.02 -55.33
N ALA A 32 -2.34 -28.30 -55.53
CA ALA A 32 -2.46 -29.25 -54.42
C ALA A 32 -1.16 -29.35 -53.59
N LYS A 33 0.02 -29.40 -54.25
CA LYS A 33 1.32 -29.42 -53.56
C LYS A 33 1.60 -28.14 -52.79
N LEU A 34 1.35 -26.97 -53.39
CA LEU A 34 1.56 -25.68 -52.78
C LEU A 34 0.61 -25.47 -51.59
N TRP A 35 -0.66 -25.85 -51.75
CA TRP A 35 -1.65 -25.81 -50.69
C TRP A 35 -1.26 -26.67 -49.49
N ALA A 36 -0.82 -27.92 -49.75
CA ALA A 36 -0.36 -28.83 -48.72
C ALA A 36 0.81 -28.22 -47.91
N ARG A 37 1.80 -27.60 -48.61
CA ARG A 37 2.92 -26.92 -47.96
C ARG A 37 2.47 -25.71 -47.12
N PHE A 38 1.58 -24.87 -47.66
CA PHE A 38 1.03 -23.72 -46.95
C PHE A 38 0.29 -24.18 -45.68
N LYS A 39 -0.62 -25.14 -45.85
CA LYS A 39 -1.40 -25.68 -44.73
C LYS A 39 -0.51 -26.31 -43.67
N ALA A 40 0.46 -27.10 -44.03
CA ALA A 40 1.39 -27.70 -43.05
C ALA A 40 2.16 -26.65 -42.26
N ALA A 41 2.63 -25.58 -42.90
CA ALA A 41 3.30 -24.46 -42.24
C ALA A 41 2.35 -23.67 -41.29
N GLN A 42 1.10 -23.49 -41.73
CA GLN A 42 0.05 -22.85 -40.93
C GLN A 42 -0.29 -23.70 -39.71
N ASP A 43 -0.52 -24.99 -39.89
CA ASP A 43 -0.89 -25.91 -38.80
C ASP A 43 0.24 -25.98 -37.74
N GLN A 44 1.50 -26.10 -38.21
CA GLN A 44 2.67 -26.07 -37.30
C GLN A 44 2.75 -24.78 -36.51
N PHE A 45 2.51 -23.62 -37.15
CA PHE A 45 2.53 -22.33 -36.49
C PHE A 45 1.43 -22.19 -35.44
N PHE A 46 0.18 -22.52 -35.75
CA PHE A 46 -0.93 -22.42 -34.83
C PHE A 46 -0.83 -23.39 -33.67
N THR A 47 -0.32 -24.61 -33.92
CA THR A 47 -0.05 -25.59 -32.87
C THR A 47 0.99 -25.03 -31.87
N ALA A 48 2.10 -24.48 -32.37
CA ALA A 48 3.12 -23.87 -31.51
C ALA A 48 2.61 -22.65 -30.75
N LYS A 49 1.83 -21.78 -31.41
CA LYS A 49 1.18 -20.62 -30.78
C LYS A 49 0.23 -21.05 -29.66
N ASN A 50 -0.63 -22.03 -29.94
CA ASN A 50 -1.60 -22.49 -28.95
C ASN A 50 -0.90 -23.14 -27.74
N ALA A 51 0.15 -23.92 -27.96
CA ALA A 51 0.95 -24.48 -26.88
C ALA A 51 1.66 -23.43 -26.03
N ASP A 52 2.13 -22.31 -26.63
CA ASP A 52 2.70 -21.19 -25.88
C ASP A 52 1.64 -20.46 -25.06
N LEU A 53 0.46 -20.22 -25.64
CA LEU A 53 -0.66 -19.61 -24.92
C LEU A 53 -1.13 -20.47 -23.73
N GLU A 54 -1.23 -21.79 -23.94
CA GLU A 54 -1.59 -22.74 -22.88
C GLU A 54 -0.57 -22.74 -21.74
N LYS A 55 0.73 -22.75 -22.05
CA LYS A 55 1.80 -22.64 -21.04
C LYS A 55 1.70 -21.35 -20.24
N ARG A 56 1.40 -20.24 -20.89
CA ARG A 56 1.22 -18.94 -20.22
C ARG A 56 0.00 -18.97 -19.30
N GLU A 57 -1.10 -19.52 -19.76
CA GLU A 57 -2.33 -19.65 -18.99
C GLU A 57 -2.13 -20.51 -17.73
N VAL A 58 -1.50 -21.68 -17.88
CA VAL A 58 -1.13 -22.54 -16.75
C VAL A 58 -0.25 -21.80 -15.75
N SER A 59 0.75 -21.06 -16.26
CA SER A 59 1.63 -20.25 -15.40
C SER A 59 0.89 -19.14 -14.68
N MET A 60 -0.01 -18.40 -15.37
CA MET A 60 -0.80 -17.33 -14.77
C MET A 60 -1.78 -17.86 -13.70
N THR A 61 -2.39 -19.00 -13.95
CA THR A 61 -3.27 -19.66 -12.97
C THR A 61 -2.50 -20.14 -11.73
N ALA A 62 -1.31 -20.73 -11.91
CA ALA A 62 -0.45 -21.11 -10.80
C ALA A 62 0.03 -19.89 -9.99
N ASN A 63 0.36 -18.79 -10.66
CA ASN A 63 0.72 -17.53 -10.00
C ASN A 63 -0.47 -16.92 -9.25
N LEU A 64 -1.68 -17.03 -9.81
CA LEU A 64 -2.90 -16.59 -9.15
C LEU A 64 -3.10 -17.31 -7.82
N ALA A 65 -3.03 -18.64 -7.82
CA ALA A 65 -3.17 -19.45 -6.61
C ALA A 65 -2.14 -19.07 -5.52
N LYS A 66 -0.87 -18.85 -5.91
CA LYS A 66 0.18 -18.39 -4.99
C LYS A 66 -0.13 -17.00 -4.41
N ARG A 67 -0.69 -16.09 -5.21
CA ARG A 67 -1.09 -14.76 -4.71
C ARG A 67 -2.29 -14.84 -3.77
N GLU A 68 -3.25 -15.71 -4.05
CA GLU A 68 -4.39 -15.94 -3.16
C GLU A 68 -3.96 -16.50 -1.81
N GLU A 69 -3.00 -17.39 -1.79
CA GLU A 69 -2.41 -17.91 -0.55
C GLU A 69 -1.65 -16.84 0.23
N LEU A 70 -0.80 -16.05 -0.45
CA LEU A 70 -0.05 -14.97 0.21
C LEU A 70 -0.94 -13.85 0.74
N ILE A 71 -2.02 -13.49 0.02
CA ILE A 71 -2.91 -12.42 0.46
C ILE A 71 -3.62 -12.80 1.77
N VAL A 72 -3.97 -14.07 1.95
CA VAL A 72 -4.52 -14.57 3.22
C VAL A 72 -3.51 -14.41 4.35
N GLN A 73 -2.23 -14.69 4.11
CA GLN A 73 -1.17 -14.49 5.10
C GLN A 73 -0.94 -13.01 5.41
N ILE A 74 -1.00 -12.14 4.41
CA ILE A 74 -0.89 -10.68 4.59
C ILE A 74 -2.07 -10.15 5.41
N GLU A 75 -3.29 -10.56 5.12
CA GLU A 75 -4.48 -10.13 5.86
C GLU A 75 -4.50 -10.68 7.29
N ALA A 76 -3.94 -11.88 7.51
CA ALA A 76 -3.80 -12.47 8.85
C ALA A 76 -2.82 -11.73 9.76
N LEU A 77 -2.04 -10.77 9.24
CA LEU A 77 -1.22 -9.89 10.07
C LEU A 77 -2.07 -8.94 10.92
N VAL A 78 -3.33 -8.70 10.55
CA VAL A 78 -4.25 -7.80 11.26
C VAL A 78 -5.36 -8.64 11.92
N PRO A 79 -5.63 -8.41 13.23
CA PRO A 79 -5.05 -7.43 14.16
C PRO A 79 -3.67 -7.84 14.70
N PHE A 80 -2.85 -6.86 15.07
CA PHE A 80 -1.52 -7.07 15.69
C PHE A 80 -1.38 -6.26 16.97
N THR A 81 -0.47 -6.69 17.85
CA THR A 81 -0.10 -5.97 19.08
C THR A 81 1.22 -5.21 18.96
N ASP A 82 2.09 -5.63 18.04
CA ASP A 82 3.39 -5.03 17.77
C ASP A 82 3.46 -4.59 16.30
N ALA A 83 3.35 -3.27 16.09
CA ALA A 83 3.40 -2.65 14.76
C ALA A 83 4.75 -2.88 14.05
N LYS A 84 5.87 -2.92 14.78
CA LYS A 84 7.20 -3.16 14.22
C LYS A 84 7.35 -4.60 13.73
N ALA A 85 6.88 -5.56 14.52
CA ALA A 85 6.86 -6.97 14.12
C ALA A 85 5.95 -7.20 12.92
N ALA A 86 4.74 -6.61 12.92
CA ALA A 86 3.80 -6.67 11.80
C ALA A 86 4.40 -6.11 10.51
N LYS A 87 5.07 -4.96 10.58
CA LYS A 87 5.78 -4.36 9.44
C LYS A 87 6.88 -5.26 8.88
N ASN A 88 7.68 -5.88 9.75
CA ASN A 88 8.74 -6.79 9.32
C ASN A 88 8.15 -8.01 8.59
N SER A 89 7.12 -8.62 9.15
CA SER A 89 6.40 -9.74 8.54
C SER A 89 5.76 -9.36 7.21
N PHE A 90 5.10 -8.20 7.15
CA PHE A 90 4.54 -7.66 5.91
C PHE A 90 5.61 -7.49 4.82
N ARG A 91 6.75 -6.90 5.16
CA ARG A 91 7.87 -6.71 4.22
C ARG A 91 8.40 -8.04 3.69
N ASP A 92 8.51 -9.08 4.53
CA ASP A 92 9.00 -10.38 4.11
C ASP A 92 7.99 -11.12 3.21
N LEU A 93 6.68 -10.99 3.47
CA LEU A 93 5.62 -11.47 2.59
C LEU A 93 5.64 -10.72 1.25
N MET A 94 5.83 -9.39 1.26
CA MET A 94 5.92 -8.59 0.05
C MET A 94 7.12 -8.95 -0.83
N ARG A 95 8.27 -9.32 -0.25
CA ARG A 95 9.41 -9.86 -1.00
C ARG A 95 9.07 -11.16 -1.74
N THR A 96 8.22 -11.98 -1.15
CA THR A 96 7.73 -13.21 -1.80
C THR A 96 6.69 -12.89 -2.86
N TRP A 97 5.82 -11.91 -2.59
CA TRP A 97 4.82 -11.41 -3.54
C TRP A 97 5.45 -10.89 -4.84
N GLU A 98 6.52 -10.11 -4.73
CA GLU A 98 7.24 -9.55 -5.88
C GLU A 98 7.88 -10.63 -6.78
N LYS A 99 8.24 -11.79 -6.22
CA LYS A 99 8.80 -12.91 -6.97
C LYS A 99 7.75 -13.70 -7.75
N ILE A 100 6.47 -13.55 -7.43
CA ILE A 100 5.40 -14.21 -8.17
C ILE A 100 5.22 -13.50 -9.52
N GLY A 101 5.27 -14.28 -10.58
CA GLY A 101 5.14 -13.81 -11.95
C GLY A 101 3.77 -13.17 -12.26
N ILE A 102 3.54 -12.95 -13.55
CA ILE A 102 2.34 -12.29 -14.05
C ILE A 102 1.10 -13.15 -13.75
N THR A 103 0.02 -12.49 -13.36
CA THR A 103 -1.33 -13.05 -13.17
C THR A 103 -2.33 -12.37 -14.10
N HIS A 104 -3.56 -12.85 -14.12
CA HIS A 104 -4.65 -12.26 -14.90
C HIS A 104 -4.88 -10.80 -14.49
N ARG A 105 -4.98 -9.92 -15.49
CA ARG A 105 -5.09 -8.46 -15.31
C ARG A 105 -6.28 -8.08 -14.42
N GLU A 106 -7.41 -8.76 -14.61
CA GLU A 106 -8.66 -8.49 -13.89
C GLU A 106 -8.54 -8.70 -12.37
N LYS A 107 -7.71 -9.65 -11.93
CA LYS A 107 -7.50 -9.97 -10.51
C LYS A 107 -6.48 -9.05 -9.84
N ARG A 108 -5.59 -8.44 -10.61
CA ARG A 108 -4.48 -7.62 -10.07
C ARG A 108 -4.97 -6.47 -9.21
N ALA A 109 -5.88 -5.66 -9.72
CA ALA A 109 -6.38 -4.48 -9.00
C ALA A 109 -7.04 -4.84 -7.65
N ALA A 110 -7.75 -5.97 -7.60
CA ALA A 110 -8.37 -6.46 -6.36
C ALA A 110 -7.32 -6.88 -5.33
N PHE A 111 -6.26 -7.55 -5.76
CA PHE A 111 -5.15 -7.91 -4.87
C PHE A 111 -4.39 -6.69 -4.37
N ASP A 112 -4.06 -5.75 -5.26
CA ASP A 112 -3.33 -4.54 -4.91
C ASP A 112 -4.11 -3.71 -3.87
N ALA A 113 -5.44 -3.62 -4.01
CA ALA A 113 -6.30 -2.95 -3.05
C ALA A 113 -6.31 -3.64 -1.66
N ARG A 114 -6.31 -4.98 -1.62
CA ARG A 114 -6.26 -5.75 -0.36
C ARG A 114 -4.92 -5.59 0.35
N VAL A 115 -3.82 -5.64 -0.40
CA VAL A 115 -2.46 -5.39 0.14
C VAL A 115 -2.35 -3.98 0.69
N ALA A 116 -2.79 -2.97 -0.08
CA ALA A 116 -2.74 -1.57 0.32
C ALA A 116 -3.50 -1.30 1.62
N LYS A 117 -4.64 -1.97 1.82
CA LYS A 117 -5.43 -1.84 3.06
C LYS A 117 -4.65 -2.31 4.30
N VAL A 118 -3.95 -3.43 4.21
CA VAL A 118 -3.12 -3.93 5.32
C VAL A 118 -1.92 -3.02 5.57
N GLU A 119 -1.28 -2.56 4.49
CA GLU A 119 -0.16 -1.63 4.56
C GLU A 119 -0.55 -0.33 5.25
N GLU A 120 -1.73 0.23 4.96
CA GLU A 120 -2.26 1.44 5.58
C GLU A 120 -2.44 1.27 7.08
N VAL A 121 -3.08 0.17 7.52
CA VAL A 121 -3.26 -0.13 8.95
C VAL A 121 -1.92 -0.23 9.69
N ILE A 122 -0.92 -0.85 9.08
CA ILE A 122 0.41 -0.96 9.69
C ILE A 122 1.09 0.41 9.78
N LYS A 123 1.00 1.22 8.71
CA LYS A 123 1.57 2.58 8.68
C LYS A 123 0.93 3.52 9.71
N GLU A 124 -0.39 3.44 9.85
CA GLU A 124 -1.11 4.25 10.86
C GLU A 124 -0.68 3.88 12.28
N ALA A 125 -0.57 2.59 12.57
CA ALA A 125 -0.11 2.13 13.88
C ALA A 125 1.34 2.53 14.18
N GLU A 126 2.24 2.47 13.20
CA GLU A 126 3.62 2.96 13.36
C GLU A 126 3.65 4.48 13.59
N ALA A 127 2.85 5.24 12.85
CA ALA A 127 2.76 6.69 13.02
C ALA A 127 2.24 7.05 14.41
N GLU A 128 1.32 6.26 14.95
CA GLU A 128 0.81 6.46 16.32
C GLU A 128 1.89 6.15 17.37
N VAL A 129 2.59 5.03 17.23
CA VAL A 129 3.73 4.69 18.12
C VAL A 129 4.78 5.81 18.06
N TRP A 130 5.12 6.29 16.86
CA TRP A 130 6.09 7.37 16.71
C TRP A 130 5.62 8.68 17.37
N ARG A 131 4.33 9.05 17.21
CA ARG A 131 3.77 10.24 17.89
C ARG A 131 3.89 10.14 19.40
N LYS A 132 3.61 8.97 19.98
CA LYS A 132 3.69 8.73 21.42
C LYS A 132 5.12 8.66 21.96
N THR A 133 6.09 8.36 21.11
CA THR A 133 7.51 8.21 21.51
C THR A 133 8.41 9.34 21.02
N ASP A 134 7.87 10.38 20.35
CA ASP A 134 8.66 11.51 19.87
C ASP A 134 9.25 12.32 21.03
N PRO A 135 10.58 12.28 21.25
CA PRO A 135 11.21 12.99 22.37
C PRO A 135 11.07 14.50 22.28
N ALA A 136 11.03 15.05 21.06
CA ALA A 136 10.91 16.48 20.85
C ALA A 136 9.48 16.97 21.15
N ALA A 137 8.46 16.19 20.81
CA ALA A 137 7.08 16.49 21.17
C ALA A 137 6.87 16.39 22.68
N LYS A 138 7.39 15.34 23.31
CA LYS A 138 7.37 15.15 24.76
C LYS A 138 8.05 16.32 25.49
N ALA A 139 9.22 16.77 25.03
CA ALA A 139 9.92 17.90 25.62
C ALA A 139 9.13 19.21 25.49
N ARG A 140 8.48 19.46 24.34
CA ARG A 140 7.61 20.62 24.16
C ARG A 140 6.40 20.58 25.09
N ALA A 141 5.74 19.43 25.22
CA ALA A 141 4.62 19.27 26.15
C ALA A 141 5.05 19.49 27.61
N ALA A 142 6.19 18.96 28.02
CA ALA A 142 6.76 19.17 29.35
C ALA A 142 7.09 20.65 29.62
N GLU A 143 7.60 21.38 28.65
CA GLU A 143 7.87 22.80 28.76
C GLU A 143 6.60 23.62 28.95
N VAL A 144 5.49 23.28 28.25
CA VAL A 144 4.18 23.90 28.44
C VAL A 144 3.65 23.68 29.86
N VAL A 145 3.74 22.46 30.39
CA VAL A 145 3.37 22.12 31.77
C VAL A 145 4.17 22.96 32.75
N LYS A 146 5.48 23.07 32.56
CA LYS A 146 6.36 23.88 33.40
C LYS A 146 5.97 25.35 33.37
N GLN A 147 5.78 25.94 32.19
CA GLN A 147 5.40 27.35 32.04
C GLN A 147 4.05 27.68 32.69
N LEU A 148 3.07 26.79 32.54
CA LEU A 148 1.78 26.95 33.21
C LEU A 148 1.89 26.88 34.72
N SER A 149 2.66 25.94 35.25
CA SER A 149 2.91 25.77 36.68
C SER A 149 3.58 27.00 37.27
N GLU A 150 4.64 27.51 36.62
CA GLU A 150 5.33 28.74 37.03
C GLU A 150 4.39 29.96 36.97
N SER A 151 3.55 30.06 35.95
CA SER A 151 2.56 31.14 35.83
C SER A 151 1.53 31.11 36.97
N ILE A 152 1.00 29.93 37.31
CA ILE A 152 0.07 29.73 38.42
C ILE A 152 0.70 30.16 39.74
N GLU A 153 1.95 29.75 40.00
CA GLU A 153 2.67 30.11 41.19
C GLU A 153 2.87 31.64 41.28
N ASN A 154 3.23 32.29 40.18
CA ASN A 154 3.37 33.75 40.12
C ASN A 154 2.06 34.48 40.44
N TYR A 155 0.94 34.04 39.86
CA TYR A 155 -0.36 34.63 40.18
C TYR A 155 -0.78 34.43 41.64
N ARG A 156 -0.49 33.25 42.22
CA ARG A 156 -0.72 32.98 43.64
C ARG A 156 0.14 33.90 44.54
N LYS A 157 1.41 34.13 44.18
CA LYS A 157 2.30 35.11 44.87
C LYS A 157 1.77 36.54 44.77
N ILE A 158 1.24 36.94 43.58
CA ILE A 158 0.62 38.26 43.39
C ILE A 158 -0.63 38.38 44.27
N ALA A 159 -1.47 37.36 44.32
CA ALA A 159 -2.67 37.34 45.13
C ALA A 159 -2.34 37.51 46.62
N ALA A 160 -1.41 36.71 47.15
CA ALA A 160 -0.99 36.79 48.55
C ALA A 160 -0.42 38.16 48.92
N LYS A 161 0.43 38.73 48.03
CA LYS A 161 1.00 40.08 48.24
C LYS A 161 -0.07 41.17 48.22
N SER A 162 -1.05 41.09 47.32
CA SER A 162 -2.13 42.04 47.21
C SER A 162 -3.08 41.98 48.40
N GLN A 163 -3.35 40.75 48.88
CA GLN A 163 -4.12 40.52 50.07
C GLN A 163 -3.48 41.10 51.32
N ALA A 164 -2.18 40.87 51.50
CA ALA A 164 -1.39 41.48 52.61
C ALA A 164 -1.35 43.03 52.55
N ALA A 165 -1.44 43.60 51.34
CA ALA A 165 -1.54 45.07 51.13
C ALA A 165 -2.97 45.63 51.22
N GLY A 166 -3.98 44.83 51.56
CA GLY A 166 -5.40 45.28 51.68
C GLY A 166 -6.10 45.50 50.34
N ASN A 167 -5.50 45.08 49.23
CA ASN A 167 -6.09 45.25 47.90
C ASN A 167 -6.83 43.95 47.46
N GLU A 168 -8.06 43.84 48.02
CA GLU A 168 -8.89 42.64 47.80
C GLU A 168 -9.25 42.39 46.32
N LYS A 169 -9.52 43.47 45.56
CA LYS A 169 -9.88 43.38 44.16
C LYS A 169 -8.74 42.72 43.32
N LYS A 170 -7.52 43.22 43.48
CA LYS A 170 -6.35 42.72 42.80
C LYS A 170 -5.99 41.30 43.24
N ALA A 171 -6.21 40.97 44.50
CA ALA A 171 -6.02 39.62 45.02
C ALA A 171 -7.00 38.65 44.38
N LYS A 172 -8.28 38.99 44.23
CA LYS A 172 -9.30 38.17 43.59
C LYS A 172 -9.02 37.98 42.10
N GLU A 173 -8.69 39.04 41.35
CA GLU A 173 -8.34 38.94 39.93
C GLU A 173 -7.13 38.02 39.69
N ALA A 174 -6.15 38.06 40.59
CA ALA A 174 -4.99 37.16 40.48
C ALA A 174 -5.35 35.69 40.79
N LEU A 175 -6.23 35.43 41.75
CA LEU A 175 -6.71 34.07 42.03
C LEU A 175 -7.51 33.50 40.86
N GLU A 176 -8.45 34.29 40.31
CA GLU A 176 -9.21 33.87 39.10
C GLU A 176 -8.27 33.55 37.92
N SER A 177 -7.22 34.35 37.76
CA SER A 177 -6.18 34.08 36.73
C SER A 177 -5.40 32.80 37.00
N ALA A 178 -5.13 32.45 38.25
CA ALA A 178 -4.47 31.20 38.62
C ALA A 178 -5.41 30.00 38.42
N GLU A 179 -6.69 30.12 38.76
CA GLU A 179 -7.69 29.06 38.60
C GLU A 179 -7.91 28.75 37.13
N ALA A 180 -8.07 29.75 36.26
CA ALA A 180 -8.20 29.54 34.82
C ALA A 180 -7.00 28.77 34.25
N ARG A 181 -5.77 29.07 34.68
CA ARG A 181 -4.55 28.38 34.23
C ARG A 181 -4.43 26.97 34.79
N THR A 182 -5.04 26.71 35.95
CA THR A 182 -5.05 25.36 36.56
C THR A 182 -5.82 24.37 35.65
N VAL A 183 -6.91 24.84 35.03
CA VAL A 183 -7.64 24.02 34.04
C VAL A 183 -6.76 23.68 32.85
N TRP A 184 -6.03 24.64 32.31
CA TRP A 184 -5.12 24.43 31.20
C TRP A 184 -3.94 23.52 31.57
N LEU A 185 -3.44 23.65 32.81
CA LEU A 185 -2.38 22.77 33.33
C LEU A 185 -2.85 21.32 33.36
N GLN A 186 -4.06 21.03 33.82
CA GLN A 186 -4.61 19.68 33.84
C GLN A 186 -4.71 19.09 32.44
N GLU A 187 -5.12 19.84 31.42
CA GLU A 187 -5.15 19.38 30.05
C GLU A 187 -3.74 19.17 29.46
N ALA A 188 -2.79 20.06 29.78
CA ALA A 188 -1.39 19.89 29.36
C ALA A 188 -0.72 18.67 30.00
N GLU A 189 -1.02 18.37 31.28
CA GLU A 189 -0.54 17.18 31.98
C GLU A 189 -1.12 15.88 31.37
N LYS A 190 -2.40 15.87 31.02
CA LYS A 190 -3.02 14.73 30.31
C LYS A 190 -2.34 14.51 28.98
N HIS A 191 -2.12 15.57 28.21
CA HIS A 191 -1.42 15.45 26.91
C HIS A 191 0.03 14.95 27.10
N LEU A 192 0.73 15.43 28.12
CA LEU A 192 2.09 14.95 28.45
C LEU A 192 2.10 13.47 28.82
N ALA A 193 1.07 13.00 29.52
CA ALA A 193 0.94 11.58 29.90
C ALA A 193 0.69 10.62 28.71
N GLU A 194 0.28 11.15 27.56
CA GLU A 194 0.14 10.34 26.32
C GLU A 194 1.50 9.94 25.72
N PHE A 195 2.58 10.62 26.10
CA PHE A 195 3.95 10.30 25.68
C PHE A 195 4.56 9.26 26.65
N SER A 196 4.67 8.04 26.18
CA SER A 196 5.24 6.90 26.91
C SER A 196 6.76 6.82 26.79
#